data_ff2760f92038c4f1960be7fed819d6b5
#
_entry.id   ff2760f92038c4f1960be7fed819d6b5
#
_cell.length_a   1.000
_cell.length_b   1.000
_cell.length_c   1.000
_cell.angle_alpha   90.00
_cell.angle_beta   90.00
_cell.angle_gamma   90.00
#
_symmetry.space_group_name_H-M   'P 1'
#
loop_
_entity.id
_entity.type
_entity.pdbx_description
1 polymer ?
#
loop_
_entity_poly.entity_id
_entity_poly.type
_entity_poly.pdbx_seq_one_letter_code
_entity_poly.pdbx_strand_id
1 'polypeptide(L)'
;MDISALSNLMVKITEDRDEMAFSNLFDFLAPKINTYFLQNGLPTENAEELTQEVMSTIWAKSDKYDPSKSAVSTWVYTIARNKKIDFFRKNTKTKINEEDIRDFLYSDSESDKLTRDEIKDQVNRINEELSADQRKIIKMNFFESKSHKKIAQELEIPLGTVKSRIRHILTKLQRII
;
A
#
# COMPACT_ATOMS: atom_id res chain seq x y z
N MET A 1 16.23 -8.91 -1.97
CA MET A 1 16.02 -9.10 -0.50
C MET A 1 14.67 -9.78 -0.36
N ASP A 2 14.58 -10.89 0.33
CA ASP A 2 13.34 -11.62 0.49
C ASP A 2 12.47 -11.08 1.66
N ILE A 3 11.24 -11.59 1.79
CA ILE A 3 10.28 -11.14 2.81
C ILE A 3 10.83 -11.35 4.22
N SER A 4 11.57 -12.45 4.46
CA SER A 4 12.13 -12.78 5.77
C SER A 4 13.24 -11.80 6.17
N ALA A 5 14.08 -11.38 5.22
CA ALA A 5 15.13 -10.41 5.44
C ALA A 5 14.57 -9.03 5.83
N LEU A 6 13.51 -8.58 5.16
CA LEU A 6 12.83 -7.32 5.51
C LEU A 6 12.22 -7.36 6.91
N SER A 7 11.61 -8.48 7.27
CA SER A 7 11.05 -8.65 8.62
C SER A 7 12.13 -8.60 9.69
N ASN A 8 13.28 -9.24 9.45
CA ASN A 8 14.42 -9.22 10.38
C ASN A 8 15.00 -7.81 10.57
N LEU A 9 15.10 -7.01 9.48
CA LEU A 9 15.51 -5.61 9.58
C LEU A 9 14.51 -4.80 10.42
N MET A 10 13.22 -4.98 10.20
CA MET A 10 12.20 -4.27 10.99
C MET A 10 12.24 -4.62 12.47
N VAL A 11 12.49 -5.89 12.83
CA VAL A 11 12.67 -6.29 14.24
C VAL A 11 13.82 -5.52 14.87
N LYS A 12 15.01 -5.50 14.23
CA LYS A 12 16.18 -4.76 14.74
C LYS A 12 15.92 -3.26 14.90
N ILE A 13 15.22 -2.65 13.91
CA ILE A 13 14.85 -1.24 13.96
C ILE A 13 13.89 -0.98 15.12
N THR A 14 12.97 -1.89 15.38
CA THR A 14 11.94 -1.72 16.42
C THR A 14 12.50 -1.92 17.82
N GLU A 15 13.30 -2.97 18.02
CA GLU A 15 13.82 -3.35 19.34
C GLU A 15 15.06 -2.54 19.73
N ASP A 16 16.01 -2.39 18.80
CA ASP A 16 17.34 -1.85 19.09
C ASP A 16 17.57 -0.43 18.54
N ARG A 17 16.63 0.12 17.76
CA ARG A 17 16.86 1.36 17.00
C ARG A 17 18.11 1.28 16.12
N ASP A 18 18.36 0.12 15.53
CA ASP A 18 19.55 -0.17 14.75
C ASP A 18 19.59 0.67 13.46
N GLU A 19 20.49 1.65 13.43
CA GLU A 19 20.67 2.57 12.30
C GLU A 19 21.18 1.84 11.04
N MET A 20 22.01 0.78 11.22
CA MET A 20 22.53 -0.01 10.10
C MET A 20 21.41 -0.85 9.46
N ALA A 21 20.53 -1.44 10.29
CA ALA A 21 19.35 -2.13 9.79
C ALA A 21 18.41 -1.17 9.05
N PHE A 22 18.27 0.07 9.54
CA PHE A 22 17.49 1.10 8.86
C PHE A 22 18.13 1.55 7.54
N SER A 23 19.45 1.74 7.50
CA SER A 23 20.15 2.07 6.26
C SER A 23 19.93 1.00 5.18
N ASN A 24 20.06 -0.26 5.54
CA ASN A 24 19.79 -1.38 4.63
C ASN A 24 18.35 -1.41 4.12
N LEU A 25 17.39 -1.12 5.02
CA LEU A 25 15.98 -1.03 4.67
C LEU A 25 15.71 0.16 3.73
N PHE A 26 16.36 1.30 4.01
CA PHE A 26 16.27 2.52 3.21
C PHE A 26 16.78 2.28 1.79
N ASP A 27 17.98 1.72 1.64
CA ASP A 27 18.60 1.46 0.35
C ASP A 27 17.75 0.52 -0.53
N PHE A 28 17.04 -0.40 0.10
CA PHE A 28 16.18 -1.33 -0.60
C PHE A 28 14.80 -0.74 -0.96
N LEU A 29 14.17 0.00 -0.03
CA LEU A 29 12.80 0.47 -0.19
C LEU A 29 12.68 1.86 -0.83
N ALA A 30 13.61 2.77 -0.56
CA ALA A 30 13.48 4.15 -1.04
C ALA A 30 13.41 4.27 -2.56
N PRO A 31 14.23 3.54 -3.37
CA PRO A 31 14.09 3.58 -4.82
C PRO A 31 12.75 3.06 -5.31
N LYS A 32 12.20 2.02 -4.67
CA LYS A 32 10.90 1.43 -5.02
C LYS A 32 9.75 2.37 -4.69
N ILE A 33 9.80 3.01 -3.53
CA ILE A 33 8.81 4.02 -3.10
C ILE A 33 8.86 5.24 -4.02
N ASN A 34 10.05 5.71 -4.38
CA ASN A 34 10.20 6.82 -5.31
C ASN A 34 9.62 6.47 -6.69
N THR A 35 9.94 5.30 -7.23
CA THR A 35 9.35 4.80 -8.47
C THR A 35 7.83 4.72 -8.38
N TYR A 36 7.29 4.22 -7.27
CA TYR A 36 5.84 4.19 -7.02
C TYR A 36 5.23 5.58 -7.11
N PHE A 37 5.83 6.60 -6.51
CA PHE A 37 5.31 7.96 -6.58
C PHE A 37 5.38 8.54 -7.99
N LEU A 38 6.49 8.35 -8.71
CA LEU A 38 6.65 8.80 -10.09
C LEU A 38 5.62 8.15 -11.04
N GLN A 39 5.40 6.85 -10.92
CA GLN A 39 4.41 6.12 -11.70
C GLN A 39 2.98 6.58 -11.40
N ASN A 40 2.74 7.10 -10.20
CA ASN A 40 1.47 7.68 -9.80
C ASN A 40 1.34 9.18 -10.09
N GLY A 41 2.16 9.70 -10.98
CA GLY A 41 2.03 11.06 -11.51
C GLY A 41 2.52 12.18 -10.58
N LEU A 42 3.35 11.86 -9.59
CA LEU A 42 4.00 12.91 -8.81
C LEU A 42 5.18 13.49 -9.57
N PRO A 43 5.41 14.82 -9.51
CA PRO A 43 6.65 15.44 -9.98
C PRO A 43 7.87 14.87 -9.23
N THR A 44 9.02 14.78 -9.89
CA THR A 44 10.26 14.18 -9.35
C THR A 44 10.62 14.71 -7.96
N GLU A 45 10.64 16.04 -7.81
CA GLU A 45 10.96 16.70 -6.54
C GLU A 45 10.01 16.27 -5.41
N ASN A 46 8.71 16.22 -5.68
CA ASN A 46 7.71 15.79 -4.70
C ASN A 46 7.78 14.28 -4.40
N ALA A 47 8.12 13.45 -5.39
CA ALA A 47 8.31 12.02 -5.20
C ALA A 47 9.50 11.76 -4.27
N GLU A 48 10.60 12.48 -4.43
CA GLU A 48 11.79 12.39 -3.56
C GLU A 48 11.46 12.84 -2.14
N GLU A 49 10.80 14.00 -1.98
CA GLU A 49 10.38 14.52 -0.67
C GLU A 49 9.47 13.53 0.06
N LEU A 50 8.42 13.05 -0.61
CA LEU A 50 7.49 12.08 -0.01
C LEU A 50 8.15 10.74 0.30
N THR A 51 9.14 10.31 -0.49
CA THR A 51 9.94 9.12 -0.19
C THR A 51 10.68 9.28 1.13
N GLN A 52 11.35 10.42 1.33
CA GLN A 52 12.03 10.73 2.59
C GLN A 52 11.05 10.79 3.77
N GLU A 53 9.87 11.40 3.56
CA GLU A 53 8.82 11.43 4.60
C GLU A 53 8.30 10.03 4.96
N VAL A 54 8.16 9.13 3.98
CA VAL A 54 7.78 7.73 4.22
C VAL A 54 8.85 7.04 5.06
N MET A 55 10.12 7.14 4.66
CA MET A 55 11.23 6.51 5.39
C MET A 55 11.37 7.07 6.82
N SER A 56 11.24 8.37 6.99
CA SER A 56 11.21 9.01 8.32
C SER A 56 10.03 8.50 9.17
N THR A 57 8.87 8.28 8.54
CA THR A 57 7.69 7.73 9.22
C THR A 57 7.92 6.28 9.64
N ILE A 58 8.58 5.47 8.81
CA ILE A 58 8.94 4.09 9.14
C ILE A 58 9.86 4.06 10.36
N TRP A 59 10.89 4.89 10.37
CA TRP A 59 11.80 5.02 11.51
C TRP A 59 11.06 5.42 12.78
N ALA A 60 10.28 6.50 12.71
CA ALA A 60 9.58 7.05 13.86
C ALA A 60 8.49 6.14 14.42
N LYS A 61 7.87 5.32 13.57
CA LYS A 61 6.71 4.47 13.92
C LYS A 61 6.98 2.98 13.78
N SER A 62 8.23 2.54 13.80
CA SER A 62 8.59 1.12 13.71
C SER A 62 7.90 0.28 14.79
N ASP A 63 7.68 0.84 15.98
CA ASP A 63 6.92 0.25 17.09
C ASP A 63 5.44 -0.04 16.78
N LYS A 64 4.89 0.54 15.72
CA LYS A 64 3.51 0.29 15.24
C LYS A 64 3.42 -0.84 14.23
N TYR A 65 4.55 -1.32 13.73
CA TYR A 65 4.57 -2.46 12.83
C TYR A 65 4.28 -3.74 13.61
N ASP A 66 3.36 -4.54 13.09
CA ASP A 66 2.95 -5.82 13.67
C ASP A 66 3.03 -6.89 12.58
N PRO A 67 4.04 -7.79 12.64
CA PRO A 67 4.25 -8.82 11.63
C PRO A 67 3.10 -9.83 11.54
N SER A 68 2.30 -9.95 12.60
CA SER A 68 1.11 -10.83 12.57
C SER A 68 -0.03 -10.27 11.72
N LYS A 69 0.00 -8.97 11.39
CA LYS A 69 -1.05 -8.27 10.65
C LYS A 69 -0.75 -8.08 9.18
N SER A 70 0.52 -7.90 8.83
CA SER A 70 0.91 -7.66 7.43
C SER A 70 2.42 -7.86 7.23
N ALA A 71 2.82 -8.12 5.97
CA ALA A 71 4.21 -8.03 5.57
C ALA A 71 4.75 -6.59 5.69
N VAL A 72 6.08 -6.43 5.79
CA VAL A 72 6.74 -5.12 5.86
C VAL A 72 6.39 -4.26 4.66
N SER A 73 6.45 -4.82 3.45
CA SER A 73 6.10 -4.14 2.20
C SER A 73 4.68 -3.57 2.26
N THR A 74 3.69 -4.38 2.63
CA THR A 74 2.28 -3.95 2.74
C THR A 74 2.12 -2.79 3.72
N TRP A 75 2.80 -2.84 4.86
CA TRP A 75 2.76 -1.77 5.84
C TRP A 75 3.40 -0.48 5.32
N VAL A 76 4.57 -0.59 4.68
CA VAL A 76 5.30 0.54 4.07
C VAL A 76 4.50 1.17 2.94
N TYR A 77 3.97 0.38 2.01
CA TYR A 77 3.15 0.92 0.92
C TYR A 77 1.83 1.52 1.40
N THR A 78 1.29 1.07 2.54
CA THR A 78 0.15 1.75 3.19
C THR A 78 0.53 3.16 3.64
N ILE A 79 1.73 3.35 4.19
CA ILE A 79 2.26 4.68 4.56
C ILE A 79 2.45 5.54 3.31
N ALA A 80 3.14 5.01 2.29
CA ALA A 80 3.41 5.71 1.03
C ALA A 80 2.11 6.15 0.35
N ARG A 81 1.13 5.24 0.26
CA ARG A 81 -0.19 5.54 -0.30
C ARG A 81 -0.91 6.66 0.46
N ASN A 82 -0.91 6.63 1.78
CA ASN A 82 -1.53 7.69 2.57
C ASN A 82 -0.88 9.04 2.32
N LYS A 83 0.45 9.09 2.21
CA LYS A 83 1.20 10.29 1.86
C LYS A 83 0.84 10.80 0.46
N LYS A 84 0.75 9.90 -0.54
CA LYS A 84 0.27 10.23 -1.89
C LYS A 84 -1.10 10.88 -1.87
N ILE A 85 -2.05 10.25 -1.18
CA ILE A 85 -3.42 10.75 -1.06
C ILE A 85 -3.45 12.15 -0.43
N ASP A 86 -2.70 12.35 0.64
CA ASP A 86 -2.62 13.65 1.32
C ASP A 86 -2.01 14.72 0.42
N PHE A 87 -1.01 14.36 -0.38
CA PHE A 87 -0.40 15.25 -1.37
C PHE A 87 -1.43 15.69 -2.42
N PHE A 88 -2.11 14.76 -3.06
CA PHE A 88 -3.12 15.10 -4.07
C PHE A 88 -4.32 15.83 -3.46
N ARG A 89 -4.74 15.49 -2.26
CA ARG A 89 -5.82 16.20 -1.57
C ARG A 89 -5.47 17.65 -1.29
N LYS A 90 -4.20 17.95 -0.98
CA LYS A 90 -3.72 19.33 -0.77
C LYS A 90 -3.60 20.09 -2.08
N ASN A 91 -3.18 19.41 -3.14
CA ASN A 91 -2.76 20.05 -4.40
C ASN A 91 -3.81 19.98 -5.51
N THR A 92 -4.90 19.20 -5.36
CA THR A 92 -5.87 19.01 -6.45
C THR A 92 -7.30 18.80 -5.96
N LYS A 93 -8.23 19.54 -6.58
CA LYS A 93 -9.67 19.23 -6.62
C LYS A 93 -10.00 18.22 -7.74
N THR A 94 -9.11 17.32 -8.13
CA THR A 94 -9.23 16.55 -9.38
C THR A 94 -9.32 15.03 -9.15
N LYS A 95 -10.12 14.39 -10.00
CA LYS A 95 -10.55 12.98 -10.01
C LYS A 95 -9.37 11.99 -10.13
N ILE A 96 -9.47 10.88 -9.39
CA ILE A 96 -8.54 9.75 -9.44
C ILE A 96 -8.89 8.83 -10.61
N ASN A 97 -7.89 8.41 -11.39
CA ASN A 97 -8.04 7.55 -12.56
C ASN A 97 -7.90 6.05 -12.24
N GLU A 98 -8.44 5.20 -13.12
CA GLU A 98 -8.46 3.72 -12.99
C GLU A 98 -7.07 3.07 -13.02
N GLU A 99 -6.04 3.80 -13.44
CA GLU A 99 -4.63 3.36 -13.44
C GLU A 99 -4.05 3.11 -12.05
N ASP A 100 -4.60 3.74 -11.01
CA ASP A 100 -4.16 3.56 -9.61
C ASP A 100 -4.34 2.12 -9.08
N ILE A 101 -5.26 1.34 -9.68
CA ILE A 101 -5.53 -0.07 -9.30
C ILE A 101 -4.34 -0.96 -9.58
N ARG A 102 -3.78 -0.78 -10.75
CA ARG A 102 -2.71 -1.60 -11.30
C ARG A 102 -1.50 -1.59 -10.40
N ASP A 103 -1.11 -0.41 -9.90
CA ASP A 103 0.10 -0.22 -9.12
C ASP A 103 0.00 -0.81 -7.71
N PHE A 104 -1.20 -0.87 -7.15
CA PHE A 104 -1.41 -1.47 -5.82
C PHE A 104 -1.27 -3.00 -5.86
N LEU A 105 -1.76 -3.64 -6.90
CA LEU A 105 -1.74 -5.10 -7.02
C LEU A 105 -0.35 -5.64 -7.38
N TYR A 106 0.49 -4.82 -8.01
CA TYR A 106 1.78 -5.26 -8.56
C TYR A 106 3.01 -4.74 -7.81
N SER A 107 2.85 -4.00 -6.72
CA SER A 107 3.97 -3.46 -5.95
C SER A 107 4.79 -4.52 -5.19
N ASP A 108 4.30 -5.73 -5.04
CA ASP A 108 4.95 -6.82 -4.29
C ASP A 108 5.67 -7.86 -5.17
N SER A 109 5.58 -7.78 -6.49
CA SER A 109 6.24 -8.75 -7.37
C SER A 109 7.52 -8.17 -7.99
N GLU A 110 8.66 -8.52 -7.43
CA GLU A 110 9.93 -8.58 -8.13
C GLU A 110 9.87 -9.77 -9.07
N SER A 111 9.25 -9.67 -10.19
CA SER A 111 9.62 -10.40 -11.39
C SER A 111 8.58 -10.20 -12.48
N ASP A 112 9.12 -10.03 -13.65
CA ASP A 112 8.50 -10.14 -14.93
C ASP A 112 7.38 -9.16 -15.25
N LYS A 113 7.65 -8.42 -16.31
CA LYS A 113 6.68 -7.66 -17.08
C LYS A 113 5.56 -8.59 -17.51
N LEU A 114 4.56 -8.76 -16.64
CA LEU A 114 3.34 -9.44 -17.01
C LEU A 114 2.79 -8.83 -18.28
N THR A 115 2.42 -9.64 -19.22
CA THR A 115 1.79 -9.20 -20.45
C THR A 115 0.43 -8.58 -20.13
N ARG A 116 -0.06 -7.73 -21.01
CA ARG A 116 -1.38 -7.08 -20.87
C ARG A 116 -2.53 -8.09 -20.68
N ASP A 117 -2.38 -9.28 -21.24
CA ASP A 117 -3.36 -10.35 -21.16
C ASP A 117 -3.31 -11.06 -19.78
N GLU A 118 -2.14 -11.29 -19.21
CA GLU A 118 -1.98 -11.85 -17.86
C GLU A 118 -2.55 -10.91 -16.78
N ILE A 119 -2.35 -9.61 -16.96
CA ILE A 119 -2.95 -8.57 -16.09
C ILE A 119 -4.47 -8.63 -16.15
N LYS A 120 -5.03 -8.74 -17.37
CA LYS A 120 -6.47 -8.83 -17.59
C LYS A 120 -7.07 -10.08 -16.94
N ASP A 121 -6.39 -11.21 -17.04
CA ASP A 121 -6.81 -12.45 -16.42
C ASP A 121 -6.78 -12.39 -14.89
N GLN A 122 -5.78 -11.77 -14.31
CA GLN A 122 -5.72 -11.55 -12.85
C GLN A 122 -6.85 -10.62 -12.39
N VAL A 123 -7.12 -9.53 -13.10
CA VAL A 123 -8.24 -8.62 -12.80
C VAL A 123 -9.57 -9.36 -12.89
N ASN A 124 -9.76 -10.23 -13.87
CA ASN A 124 -10.96 -11.04 -14.00
C ASN A 124 -11.12 -12.01 -12.82
N ARG A 125 -10.07 -12.73 -12.45
CA ARG A 125 -10.06 -13.62 -11.26
C ARG A 125 -10.42 -12.87 -9.98
N ILE A 126 -9.84 -11.69 -9.77
CA ILE A 126 -10.16 -10.83 -8.63
C ILE A 126 -11.63 -10.43 -8.63
N ASN A 127 -12.17 -10.07 -9.80
CA ASN A 127 -13.58 -9.70 -9.95
C ASN A 127 -14.55 -10.87 -9.72
N GLU A 128 -14.18 -12.07 -10.09
CA GLU A 128 -14.96 -13.29 -9.85
C GLU A 128 -14.95 -13.70 -8.36
N GLU A 129 -13.80 -13.55 -7.73
CA GLU A 129 -13.60 -13.94 -6.32
C GLU A 129 -14.20 -12.95 -5.32
N LEU A 130 -14.32 -11.68 -5.65
CA LEU A 130 -14.87 -10.67 -4.75
C LEU A 130 -16.37 -10.46 -4.97
N SER A 131 -17.15 -10.48 -3.90
CA SER A 131 -18.56 -10.07 -3.97
C SER A 131 -18.70 -8.58 -4.35
N ALA A 132 -19.88 -8.19 -4.82
CA ALA A 132 -20.18 -6.78 -5.17
C ALA A 132 -19.90 -5.82 -4.00
N ASP A 133 -20.25 -6.20 -2.78
CA ASP A 133 -19.97 -5.40 -1.58
C ASP A 133 -18.48 -5.31 -1.28
N GLN A 134 -17.75 -6.39 -1.47
CA GLN A 134 -16.29 -6.39 -1.29
C GLN A 134 -15.62 -5.49 -2.32
N ARG A 135 -16.00 -5.58 -3.59
CA ARG A 135 -15.52 -4.67 -4.64
C ARG A 135 -15.84 -3.22 -4.33
N LYS A 136 -17.06 -2.92 -3.83
CA LYS A 136 -17.46 -1.56 -3.44
C LYS A 136 -16.58 -1.01 -2.32
N ILE A 137 -16.32 -1.80 -1.27
CA ILE A 137 -15.46 -1.40 -0.15
C ILE A 137 -14.02 -1.15 -0.62
N ILE A 138 -13.46 -2.03 -1.46
CA ILE A 138 -12.14 -1.85 -2.05
C ILE A 138 -12.10 -0.59 -2.90
N LYS A 139 -13.08 -0.39 -3.78
CA LYS A 139 -13.19 0.83 -4.59
C LYS A 139 -13.17 2.07 -3.70
N MET A 140 -14.03 2.16 -2.71
CA MET A 140 -14.11 3.31 -1.81
C MET A 140 -12.81 3.55 -1.04
N ASN A 141 -12.15 2.48 -0.56
CA ASN A 141 -10.92 2.61 0.23
C ASN A 141 -9.71 2.91 -0.63
N PHE A 142 -9.52 2.16 -1.72
CA PHE A 142 -8.29 2.19 -2.50
C PHE A 142 -8.34 3.16 -3.68
N PHE A 143 -9.51 3.41 -4.26
CA PHE A 143 -9.67 4.29 -5.42
C PHE A 143 -10.25 5.65 -5.10
N GLU A 144 -11.25 5.70 -4.22
CA GLU A 144 -11.86 6.95 -3.80
C GLU A 144 -11.17 7.53 -2.57
N SER A 145 -10.10 6.89 -2.09
CA SER A 145 -9.28 7.34 -0.95
C SER A 145 -10.08 7.67 0.31
N LYS A 146 -11.24 7.02 0.45
CA LYS A 146 -12.11 7.24 1.61
C LYS A 146 -11.50 6.58 2.86
N SER A 147 -11.50 7.31 3.97
CA SER A 147 -11.13 6.73 5.26
C SER A 147 -12.13 5.64 5.68
N HIS A 148 -11.68 4.67 6.47
CA HIS A 148 -12.58 3.63 7.01
C HIS A 148 -13.80 4.22 7.73
N LYS A 149 -13.63 5.36 8.41
CA LYS A 149 -14.72 6.07 9.07
C LYS A 149 -15.74 6.60 8.04
N LYS A 150 -15.26 7.16 6.94
CA LYS A 150 -16.14 7.66 5.85
C LYS A 150 -16.86 6.52 5.14
N ILE A 151 -16.18 5.39 4.90
CA ILE A 151 -16.79 4.18 4.33
C ILE A 151 -17.88 3.64 5.26
N ALA A 152 -17.61 3.58 6.58
CA ALA A 152 -18.58 3.15 7.57
C ALA A 152 -19.85 4.01 7.55
N GLN A 153 -19.70 5.33 7.44
CA GLN A 153 -20.81 6.26 7.33
C GLN A 153 -21.62 6.10 6.04
N GLU A 154 -20.93 5.98 4.88
CA GLU A 154 -21.61 5.89 3.58
C GLU A 154 -22.27 4.54 3.32
N LEU A 155 -21.75 3.47 3.94
CA LEU A 155 -22.35 2.13 3.84
C LEU A 155 -23.26 1.79 5.02
N GLU A 156 -23.41 2.70 5.99
CA GLU A 156 -24.21 2.51 7.20
C GLU A 156 -23.85 1.23 7.98
N ILE A 157 -22.54 0.90 8.03
CA ILE A 157 -22.03 -0.27 8.76
C ILE A 157 -21.02 0.16 9.83
N PRO A 158 -20.86 -0.63 10.90
CA PRO A 158 -19.89 -0.31 11.95
C PRO A 158 -18.45 -0.20 11.42
N LEU A 159 -17.66 0.72 11.97
CA LEU A 159 -16.26 0.90 11.60
C LEU A 159 -15.43 -0.39 11.76
N GLY A 160 -15.71 -1.19 12.80
CA GLY A 160 -15.09 -2.49 13.01
C GLY A 160 -15.37 -3.45 11.85
N THR A 161 -16.60 -3.42 11.31
CA THR A 161 -17.01 -4.23 10.16
C THR A 161 -16.25 -3.81 8.89
N VAL A 162 -16.05 -2.51 8.65
CA VAL A 162 -15.23 -2.04 7.52
C VAL A 162 -13.81 -2.57 7.63
N LYS A 163 -13.18 -2.42 8.80
CA LYS A 163 -11.81 -2.89 9.05
C LYS A 163 -11.65 -4.40 8.86
N SER A 164 -12.59 -5.19 9.41
CA SER A 164 -12.55 -6.65 9.27
C SER A 164 -12.78 -7.11 7.83
N ARG A 165 -13.72 -6.49 7.11
CA ARG A 165 -13.97 -6.78 5.70
C ARG A 165 -12.76 -6.44 4.83
N ILE A 166 -12.14 -5.29 4.99
CA ILE A 166 -10.92 -4.93 4.26
C ILE A 166 -9.80 -5.94 4.53
N ARG A 167 -9.56 -6.31 5.80
CA ARG A 167 -8.56 -7.33 6.13
C ARG A 167 -8.87 -8.66 5.44
N HIS A 168 -10.10 -9.13 5.48
CA HIS A 168 -10.50 -10.39 4.84
C HIS A 168 -10.31 -10.34 3.32
N ILE A 169 -10.67 -9.23 2.68
CA ILE A 169 -10.46 -9.04 1.24
C ILE A 169 -8.97 -9.09 0.91
N LEU A 170 -8.11 -8.37 1.65
CA LEU A 170 -6.67 -8.36 1.42
C LEU A 170 -6.05 -9.77 1.58
N THR A 171 -6.47 -10.52 2.61
CA THR A 171 -6.03 -11.91 2.78
C THR A 171 -6.48 -12.81 1.61
N LYS A 172 -7.67 -12.56 1.07
CA LYS A 172 -8.19 -13.30 -0.08
C LYS A 172 -7.40 -12.98 -1.35
N LEU A 173 -7.10 -11.70 -1.58
CA LEU A 173 -6.30 -11.24 -2.71
C LEU A 173 -4.87 -11.80 -2.67
N GLN A 174 -4.24 -11.89 -1.50
CA GLN A 174 -2.91 -12.49 -1.34
C GLN A 174 -2.82 -13.98 -1.75
N ARG A 175 -3.96 -14.67 -1.86
CA ARG A 175 -4.00 -16.08 -2.30
C ARG A 175 -4.23 -16.23 -3.80
N ILE A 176 -4.62 -15.16 -4.46
CA ILE A 176 -4.97 -15.14 -5.90
C ILE A 176 -3.80 -14.62 -6.72
N ILE A 177 -2.98 -13.77 -6.11
CA ILE A 177 -1.76 -13.19 -6.68
C ILE A 177 -0.55 -14.04 -6.31
#